data_4701d648d9c10bdb880915445dc1acc1
#
_entry.id   4701d648d9c10bdb880915445dc1acc1
#
_cell.length_a   1.000
_cell.length_b   1.000
_cell.length_c   1.000
_cell.angle_alpha   90.00
_cell.angle_beta   90.00
_cell.angle_gamma   90.00
#
_symmetry.space_group_name_H-M   'P 1'
#
loop_
_entity.id
_entity.type
_entity.pdbx_description
1 polymer ?
#
loop_
_entity_poly.entity_id
_entity_poly.type
_entity_poly.pdbx_seq_one_letter_code
_entity_poly.pdbx_strand_id
1 'polypeptide(L)' 'MGEPIVIGKDKFKIGEDETARRELRVVRVHDDVIQVQEEVHGIIALVGASSSVNIKKEELKNLIKVVREHFGWTDVCE' A
#
# COMPACT_ATOMS: atom_id res chain seq x y z
N MET A 1 16.69 4.65 -8.49
CA MET A 1 15.99 4.22 -7.30
C MET A 1 15.83 5.38 -6.36
N GLY A 2 14.63 5.62 -5.93
CA GLY A 2 14.35 6.72 -5.04
C GLY A 2 14.02 6.23 -3.65
N GLU A 3 13.78 7.17 -2.76
CA GLU A 3 13.33 6.84 -1.42
C GLU A 3 11.86 6.46 -1.45
N PRO A 4 11.44 5.56 -0.55
CA PRO A 4 10.03 5.21 -0.46
C PRO A 4 9.17 6.43 -0.10
N ILE A 5 8.03 6.49 -0.72
CA ILE A 5 7.07 7.58 -0.49
C ILE A 5 5.85 6.99 0.20
N VAL A 6 5.48 7.58 1.33
CA VAL A 6 4.30 7.13 2.07
C VAL A 6 3.05 7.55 1.33
N ILE A 7 2.17 6.59 1.06
CA ILE A 7 0.91 6.86 0.38
C ILE A 7 -0.30 6.61 1.26
N GLY A 8 -0.10 6.03 2.44
CA GLY A 8 -1.20 5.83 3.37
C GLY A 8 -0.70 5.46 4.75
N LYS A 9 -1.43 5.90 5.76
CA LYS A 9 -1.16 5.55 7.16
C LYS A 9 -2.48 5.34 7.86
N ASP A 10 -2.54 4.27 8.64
CA ASP A 10 -3.75 3.93 9.39
C ASP A 10 -3.39 3.44 10.78
N LYS A 11 -4.34 3.60 11.68
CA LYS A 11 -4.31 2.97 12.99
C LYS A 11 -5.60 2.15 13.13
N PHE A 12 -5.48 0.98 13.72
CA PHE A 12 -6.67 0.15 13.95
C PHE A 12 -6.49 -0.65 15.23
N LYS A 13 -7.61 -1.01 15.84
CA LYS A 13 -7.59 -1.78 17.07
C LYS A 13 -7.49 -3.26 16.73
N ILE A 14 -6.59 -3.94 17.43
CA ILE A 14 -6.44 -5.39 17.30
C ILE A 14 -6.83 -6.09 18.60
N GLY A 15 -7.21 -5.33 19.63
CA GLY A 15 -7.67 -5.84 20.92
C GLY A 15 -8.28 -4.70 21.70
N GLU A 16 -8.71 -4.97 22.93
CA GLU A 16 -9.36 -3.93 23.73
C GLU A 16 -8.44 -2.74 23.99
N ASP A 17 -7.18 -3.03 24.29
CA ASP A 17 -6.21 -2.00 24.65
C ASP A 17 -5.03 -1.96 23.68
N GLU A 18 -5.17 -2.60 22.56
CA GLU A 18 -4.06 -2.72 21.63
C GLU A 18 -4.38 -2.07 20.29
N THR A 19 -3.48 -1.23 19.85
CA THR A 19 -3.60 -0.54 18.56
C THR A 19 -2.43 -0.93 17.68
N ALA A 20 -2.73 -1.21 16.43
CA ALA A 20 -1.70 -1.45 15.43
C ALA A 20 -1.66 -0.27 14.47
N ARG A 21 -0.50 -0.07 13.86
CA ARG A 21 -0.30 0.94 12.83
C ARG A 21 0.00 0.26 11.52
N ARG A 22 -0.55 0.81 10.48
CA ARG A 22 -0.29 0.35 9.13
C ARG A 22 0.25 1.49 8.30
N GLU A 23 1.28 1.23 7.54
CA GLU A 23 1.85 2.23 6.64
C GLU A 23 2.01 1.60 5.26
N LEU A 24 1.63 2.34 4.25
CA LEU A 24 1.75 1.92 2.88
C LEU A 24 2.70 2.86 2.17
N ARG A 25 3.71 2.30 1.53
CA ARG A 25 4.72 3.08 0.82
C ARG A 25 4.90 2.55 -0.58
N VAL A 26 5.41 3.41 -1.43
CA VAL A 26 5.75 3.02 -2.80
C VAL A 26 7.17 3.48 -3.10
N VAL A 27 7.91 2.66 -3.79
CA VAL A 27 9.27 2.98 -4.21
C VAL A 27 9.46 2.53 -5.64
N ARG A 28 10.24 3.28 -6.38
CA ARG A 28 10.56 2.92 -7.75
C ARG A 28 11.72 1.94 -7.75
N VAL A 29 11.52 0.77 -8.35
CA VAL A 29 12.59 -0.24 -8.44
C VAL A 29 13.19 -0.30 -9.82
N HIS A 30 12.43 0.12 -10.81
CA HIS A 30 12.87 0.07 -12.20
C HIS A 30 12.15 1.15 -12.98
N ASP A 31 12.54 1.38 -14.24
CA ASP A 31 11.90 2.43 -15.03
C ASP A 31 10.39 2.24 -15.15
N ASP A 32 9.95 0.99 -15.28
CA ASP A 32 8.54 0.68 -15.47
C ASP A 32 7.98 -0.20 -14.36
N VAL A 33 8.66 -0.26 -13.21
CA VAL A 33 8.24 -1.12 -12.11
C VAL A 33 8.33 -0.36 -10.80
N ILE A 34 7.24 -0.39 -10.04
CA ILE A 34 7.23 0.14 -8.68
C ILE A 34 7.02 -1.01 -7.71
N GLN A 35 7.42 -0.79 -6.48
CA GLN A 35 7.15 -1.73 -5.42
C GLN A 35 6.26 -1.06 -4.38
N VAL A 36 5.15 -1.71 -4.06
CA VAL A 36 4.26 -1.26 -3.01
C VAL A 36 4.59 -2.06 -1.76
N GLN A 37 4.87 -1.35 -0.67
CA GLN A 37 5.28 -1.96 0.58
C GLN A 37 4.24 -1.67 1.65
N GLU A 38 3.90 -2.69 2.41
CA GLU A 38 3.00 -2.54 3.54
C GLU A 38 3.72 -2.96 4.80
N GLU A 39 3.62 -2.13 5.85
CA GLU A 39 4.17 -2.44 7.16
C GLU A 39 3.09 -2.32 8.20
N VAL A 40 2.99 -3.32 9.06
CA VAL A 40 2.04 -3.31 10.17
C VAL A 40 2.81 -3.53 11.46
N HIS A 41 2.62 -2.63 12.41
CA HIS A 41 3.29 -2.69 13.71
C HIS A 41 2.27 -2.68 14.83
N GLY A 42 2.32 -3.69 15.68
CA GLY A 42 1.53 -3.72 16.90
C GLY A 42 2.28 -3.11 18.06
N ILE A 43 1.56 -2.56 19.02
CA ILE A 43 2.18 -1.91 20.17
C ILE A 43 2.75 -2.93 21.14
N ILE A 44 2.12 -4.07 21.27
CA ILE A 44 2.64 -5.15 22.11
C ILE A 44 3.46 -6.07 21.22
N ALA A 45 4.51 -5.57 20.84
CA ALA A 45 5.77 -6.17 20.42
C ALA A 45 5.81 -7.38 19.52
N LEU A 46 4.77 -8.06 19.26
CA LEU A 46 4.97 -9.36 18.64
C LEU A 46 4.35 -9.46 17.27
N VAL A 47 3.70 -8.39 16.84
CA VAL A 47 3.06 -8.44 15.55
C VAL A 47 3.69 -7.39 14.67
N GLY A 48 4.71 -7.81 13.98
CA GLY A 48 5.22 -7.02 12.89
C GLY A 48 5.01 -7.84 11.64
N ALA A 49 4.37 -7.26 10.66
CA ALA A 49 4.23 -7.90 9.37
C ALA A 49 4.65 -6.91 8.32
N SER A 50 5.49 -7.34 7.42
CA SER A 50 5.82 -6.53 6.27
C SER A 50 5.61 -7.37 5.02
N SER A 51 5.09 -6.73 3.99
CA SER A 51 4.90 -7.39 2.71
C SER A 51 5.14 -6.38 1.61
N SER A 52 5.47 -6.88 0.45
CA SER A 52 5.70 -6.02 -0.70
C SER A 52 5.30 -6.74 -1.96
N VAL A 53 4.95 -5.94 -2.96
CA VAL A 53 4.59 -6.48 -4.26
C VAL A 53 5.13 -5.54 -5.34
N ASN A 54 5.67 -6.11 -6.38
CA ASN A 54 6.15 -5.35 -7.52
C ASN A 54 5.04 -5.24 -8.55
N ILE A 55 4.84 -4.03 -9.04
CA ILE A 55 3.77 -3.74 -9.99
C ILE A 55 4.40 -3.08 -11.22
N LYS A 56 4.14 -3.65 -12.38
CA LYS A 56 4.57 -3.06 -13.64
C LYS A 56 3.64 -1.92 -14.03
N LYS A 57 4.17 -1.00 -14.78
CA LYS A 57 3.40 0.15 -15.26
C LYS A 57 2.10 -0.28 -15.95
N GLU A 58 2.17 -1.34 -16.75
CA GLU A 58 1.00 -1.85 -17.44
C GLU A 58 -0.03 -2.41 -16.48
N GLU A 59 0.44 -3.08 -15.44
CA GLU A 59 -0.45 -3.63 -14.43
C GLU A 59 -1.14 -2.53 -13.64
N LEU A 60 -0.45 -1.44 -13.38
CA LEU A 60 -1.05 -0.29 -12.71
C LEU A 60 -2.15 0.32 -13.54
N LYS A 61 -1.93 0.45 -14.84
CA LYS A 61 -2.97 0.95 -15.76
C LYS A 61 -4.20 0.05 -15.72
N ASN A 62 -3.97 -1.26 -15.71
CA ASN A 62 -5.07 -2.21 -15.65
C ASN A 62 -5.81 -2.13 -14.31
N LEU A 63 -5.08 -1.93 -13.22
CA LEU A 63 -5.70 -1.76 -11.92
C LEU A 63 -6.60 -0.53 -11.88
N ILE A 64 -6.13 0.59 -12.41
CA ILE A 64 -6.92 1.82 -12.46
C ILE A 64 -8.18 1.59 -13.28
N LYS A 65 -8.06 0.91 -14.39
CA LYS A 65 -9.20 0.59 -15.24
C LYS A 65 -10.23 -0.25 -14.51
N VAL A 66 -9.78 -1.27 -13.78
CA VAL A 66 -10.66 -2.15 -13.04
C VAL A 66 -11.40 -1.39 -11.94
N VAL A 67 -10.70 -0.56 -11.16
CA VAL A 67 -11.36 0.15 -10.07
C VAL A 67 -12.36 1.17 -10.58
N ARG A 68 -12.13 1.74 -11.75
CA ARG A 68 -13.08 2.67 -12.35
C ARG A 68 -14.31 1.95 -12.91
N GLU A 69 -14.11 0.85 -13.62
CA GLU A 69 -15.20 0.16 -14.31
C GLU A 69 -16.01 -0.75 -13.40
N HIS A 70 -15.33 -1.40 -12.46
CA HIS A 70 -15.98 -2.40 -11.63
C HIS A 70 -16.35 -1.91 -10.24
N PHE A 71 -15.62 -0.93 -9.73
CA PHE A 71 -15.87 -0.42 -8.37
C PHE A 71 -16.44 0.99 -8.36
N GLY A 72 -16.57 1.61 -9.53
CA GLY A 72 -17.18 2.93 -9.64
C GLY A 72 -16.33 4.08 -9.13
N TRP A 73 -15.05 3.85 -8.92
CA TRP A 73 -14.14 4.89 -8.43
C TRP A 73 -13.67 5.73 -9.60
N THR A 74 -14.52 6.65 -10.04
CA THR A 74 -14.22 7.42 -11.25
C THR A 74 -13.27 8.58 -11.03
N ASP A 75 -12.99 8.90 -9.79
CA ASP A 75 -12.09 10.00 -9.42
C ASP A 75 -10.64 9.55 -9.17
N VAL A 76 -10.35 8.28 -9.37
CA VAL A 76 -9.02 7.73 -9.05
C VAL A 76 -7.97 8.19 -10.06
N CYS A 77 -8.36 8.36 -11.28
CA CYS A 77 -7.43 8.79 -12.32
C CYS A 77 -8.12 9.73 -13.28
N GLU A 78 -7.50 10.86 -13.46
CA GLU A 78 -8.03 11.86 -14.38
C GLU A 78 -7.26 11.91 -15.67
#